data_48f089347eb4b44fe20b9e15324f9b8e
#
_entry.id   48f089347eb4b44fe20b9e15324f9b8e
#
_cell.length_a   1.000
_cell.length_b   1.000
_cell.length_c   1.000
_cell.angle_alpha   90.00
_cell.angle_beta   90.00
_cell.angle_gamma   90.00
#
_symmetry.space_group_name_H-M   'P 1'
#
loop_
_entity.id
_entity.type
_entity.pdbx_description
1 polymer ?
#
loop_
_entity_poly.entity_id
_entity_poly.type
_entity_poly.pdbx_seq_one_letter_code
_entity_poly.pdbx_strand_id
1 'polypeptide(L)'
;MATAPIEPPQRLVSSVSGDPDSPVRKWLDALPTLVQQRLDDWELTLERVHAPGGRSSLLALVRQVDGTPAALKLPVPGRRAGHEAAALAAWNGWGAVRLLRADAASGALLLERLQSGVSLRSLPEAKALLEAAGTVRRLWVEPPADHPFETLAGRTEEDVEALGTVGALTRAAGPLVAQAQELRRDLTAASEERFLLHGAFRQGKVLAGERAPWLAIGPSPVVGERAYDLAALVLDRFEDLVAGSGAAAAVRRRVGKLADSLEVDRDRLRDWTLYRAVDAGVREAAVGDRQRGELLLEFAAWL
;
A
#
# COMPACT_ATOMS: atom_id res chain seq x y z
N MET A 1 -22.21 -25.56 -16.19
CA MET A 1 -21.46 -25.60 -14.91
C MET A 1 -22.04 -24.48 -14.03
N ALA A 2 -22.37 -24.75 -12.76
CA ALA A 2 -22.85 -23.69 -11.86
C ALA A 2 -21.72 -22.69 -11.66
N THR A 3 -21.98 -21.42 -11.91
CA THR A 3 -21.03 -20.33 -11.71
C THR A 3 -20.75 -20.23 -10.19
N ALA A 4 -19.50 -20.19 -9.80
CA ALA A 4 -19.14 -20.02 -8.39
C ALA A 4 -19.78 -18.73 -7.85
N PRO A 5 -20.36 -18.73 -6.63
CA PRO A 5 -21.00 -17.53 -6.08
C PRO A 5 -19.96 -16.41 -5.93
N ILE A 6 -20.35 -15.20 -6.35
CA ILE A 6 -19.52 -13.99 -6.22
C ILE A 6 -19.86 -13.37 -4.87
N GLU A 7 -19.18 -13.85 -3.83
CA GLU A 7 -19.36 -13.31 -2.47
C GLU A 7 -18.17 -12.42 -2.08
N PRO A 8 -18.41 -11.16 -1.67
CA PRO A 8 -17.35 -10.28 -1.17
C PRO A 8 -16.70 -10.87 0.09
N PRO A 9 -15.36 -10.90 0.19
CA PRO A 9 -14.66 -11.41 1.36
C PRO A 9 -15.01 -10.62 2.63
N GLN A 10 -15.14 -11.32 3.77
CA GLN A 10 -15.53 -10.70 5.05
C GLN A 10 -14.64 -9.51 5.45
N ARG A 11 -13.34 -9.55 5.14
CA ARG A 11 -12.43 -8.44 5.40
C ARG A 11 -12.80 -7.16 4.65
N LEU A 12 -13.26 -7.29 3.41
CA LEU A 12 -13.74 -6.17 2.61
C LEU A 12 -15.07 -5.65 3.18
N VAL A 13 -16.02 -6.54 3.48
CA VAL A 13 -17.30 -6.18 4.09
C VAL A 13 -17.09 -5.41 5.39
N SER A 14 -16.25 -5.92 6.29
CA SER A 14 -15.96 -5.27 7.58
C SER A 14 -15.27 -3.91 7.44
N SER A 15 -14.43 -3.73 6.41
CA SER A 15 -13.74 -2.45 6.19
C SER A 15 -14.63 -1.35 5.61
N VAL A 16 -15.78 -1.74 5.04
CA VAL A 16 -16.77 -0.85 4.40
C VAL A 16 -17.98 -0.62 5.32
N SER A 17 -17.95 -1.16 6.55
CA SER A 17 -18.99 -0.98 7.55
C SER A 17 -19.15 0.50 7.89
N GLY A 18 -20.34 1.09 7.60
CA GLY A 18 -20.63 2.50 7.81
C GLY A 18 -22.05 2.81 7.37
N ASP A 19 -22.31 4.08 7.04
CA ASP A 19 -23.60 4.56 6.58
C ASP A 19 -24.14 3.70 5.41
N PRO A 20 -25.35 3.10 5.54
CA PRO A 20 -25.98 2.30 4.48
C PRO A 20 -26.15 3.06 3.16
N ASP A 21 -26.32 4.38 3.22
CA ASP A 21 -26.52 5.22 2.05
C ASP A 21 -25.23 5.71 1.40
N SER A 22 -24.09 5.40 1.97
CA SER A 22 -22.79 5.81 1.44
C SER A 22 -22.53 5.22 0.03
N PRO A 23 -21.82 5.94 -0.85
CA PRO A 23 -21.45 5.43 -2.16
C PRO A 23 -20.66 4.11 -2.08
N VAL A 24 -19.87 3.93 -1.04
CA VAL A 24 -19.04 2.73 -0.81
C VAL A 24 -19.91 1.53 -0.45
N ARG A 25 -20.97 1.75 0.35
CA ARG A 25 -21.92 0.68 0.67
C ARG A 25 -22.73 0.26 -0.56
N LYS A 26 -23.24 1.20 -1.34
CA LYS A 26 -23.94 0.92 -2.61
C LYS A 26 -23.06 0.16 -3.59
N TRP A 27 -21.78 0.51 -3.66
CA TRP A 27 -20.80 -0.24 -4.45
C TRP A 27 -20.61 -1.67 -3.94
N LEU A 28 -20.51 -1.88 -2.62
CA LEU A 28 -20.38 -3.22 -2.03
C LEU A 28 -21.57 -4.11 -2.36
N ASP A 29 -22.78 -3.57 -2.27
CA ASP A 29 -24.01 -4.29 -2.58
C ASP A 29 -24.14 -4.61 -4.08
N ALA A 30 -23.60 -3.74 -4.94
CA ALA A 30 -23.56 -3.94 -6.39
C ALA A 30 -22.38 -4.85 -6.87
N LEU A 31 -21.43 -5.19 -6.01
CA LEU A 31 -20.21 -5.93 -6.41
C LEU A 31 -20.47 -7.21 -7.20
N PRO A 32 -21.42 -8.10 -6.82
CA PRO A 32 -21.66 -9.31 -7.60
C PRO A 32 -22.06 -9.00 -9.05
N THR A 33 -22.90 -7.99 -9.25
CA THR A 33 -23.34 -7.54 -10.59
C THR A 33 -22.19 -6.90 -11.36
N LEU A 34 -21.38 -6.04 -10.71
CA LEU A 34 -20.22 -5.39 -11.32
C LEU A 34 -19.18 -6.42 -11.78
N VAL A 35 -18.90 -7.42 -10.94
CA VAL A 35 -17.97 -8.51 -11.30
C VAL A 35 -18.52 -9.27 -12.51
N GLN A 36 -19.83 -9.66 -12.49
CA GLN A 36 -20.42 -10.40 -13.61
C GLN A 36 -20.35 -9.60 -14.91
N GLN A 37 -20.68 -8.31 -14.88
CA GLN A 37 -20.55 -7.41 -16.05
C GLN A 37 -19.13 -7.39 -16.61
N ARG A 38 -18.11 -7.31 -15.75
CA ARG A 38 -16.70 -7.33 -16.20
C ARG A 38 -16.29 -8.70 -16.75
N LEU A 39 -16.81 -9.80 -16.18
CA LEU A 39 -16.57 -11.13 -16.73
C LEU A 39 -17.12 -11.24 -18.13
N ASP A 40 -18.35 -10.76 -18.35
CA ASP A 40 -19.02 -10.81 -19.66
C ASP A 40 -18.35 -9.89 -20.68
N ASP A 41 -18.09 -8.62 -20.32
CA ASP A 41 -17.49 -7.61 -21.22
C ASP A 41 -16.06 -7.94 -21.64
N TRP A 42 -15.31 -8.62 -20.78
CA TRP A 42 -13.93 -8.98 -21.05
C TRP A 42 -13.75 -10.46 -21.41
N GLU A 43 -14.86 -11.18 -21.56
CA GLU A 43 -14.89 -12.61 -21.90
C GLU A 43 -14.02 -13.45 -20.97
N LEU A 44 -14.22 -13.24 -19.66
CA LEU A 44 -13.44 -13.92 -18.62
C LEU A 44 -14.22 -15.07 -18.00
N THR A 45 -13.53 -16.15 -17.69
CA THR A 45 -14.08 -17.25 -16.89
C THR A 45 -13.66 -17.11 -15.44
N LEU A 46 -14.63 -17.02 -14.54
CA LEU A 46 -14.37 -16.97 -13.10
C LEU A 46 -13.89 -18.32 -12.58
N GLU A 47 -12.74 -18.33 -11.90
CA GLU A 47 -12.29 -19.50 -11.14
C GLU A 47 -12.78 -19.43 -9.70
N ARG A 48 -12.53 -18.31 -9.03
CA ARG A 48 -13.00 -18.05 -7.64
C ARG A 48 -12.74 -16.61 -7.23
N VAL A 49 -13.48 -16.13 -6.23
CA VAL A 49 -13.12 -14.93 -5.49
C VAL A 49 -11.94 -15.25 -4.56
N HIS A 50 -10.96 -14.36 -4.49
CA HIS A 50 -9.77 -14.54 -3.65
C HIS A 50 -10.11 -14.25 -2.18
N ALA A 51 -9.95 -15.26 -1.32
CA ALA A 51 -10.12 -15.16 0.12
C ALA A 51 -8.78 -15.43 0.85
N PRO A 52 -8.52 -14.78 1.99
CA PRO A 52 -9.39 -13.88 2.75
C PRO A 52 -9.55 -12.47 2.14
N GLY A 53 -8.92 -12.16 1.00
CA GLY A 53 -9.01 -10.90 0.29
C GLY A 53 -8.36 -9.70 1.01
N GLY A 54 -8.45 -8.54 0.36
CA GLY A 54 -8.03 -7.25 0.90
C GLY A 54 -9.15 -6.50 1.61
N ARG A 55 -8.84 -5.29 2.11
CA ARG A 55 -9.79 -4.37 2.74
C ARG A 55 -10.29 -3.28 1.77
N SER A 56 -9.64 -3.11 0.62
CA SER A 56 -9.87 -1.98 -0.29
C SER A 56 -10.25 -2.40 -1.72
N SER A 57 -10.44 -3.69 -1.96
CA SER A 57 -10.86 -4.20 -3.26
C SER A 57 -11.35 -5.64 -3.18
N LEU A 58 -12.27 -6.01 -4.08
CA LEU A 58 -12.51 -7.41 -4.41
C LEU A 58 -11.46 -7.85 -5.44
N LEU A 59 -10.93 -9.05 -5.27
CA LEU A 59 -10.04 -9.70 -6.23
C LEU A 59 -10.66 -11.05 -6.64
N ALA A 60 -10.88 -11.24 -7.93
CA ALA A 60 -11.33 -12.51 -8.51
C ALA A 60 -10.24 -13.12 -9.38
N LEU A 61 -9.99 -14.40 -9.20
CA LEU A 61 -9.09 -15.16 -10.05
C LEU A 61 -9.88 -15.63 -11.26
N VAL A 62 -9.38 -15.30 -12.46
CA VAL A 62 -10.09 -15.51 -13.72
C VAL A 62 -9.16 -16.12 -14.78
N ARG A 63 -9.76 -16.64 -15.86
CA ARG A 63 -9.05 -16.99 -17.10
C ARG A 63 -9.56 -16.14 -18.25
N GLN A 64 -8.64 -15.75 -19.11
CA GLN A 64 -8.95 -15.12 -20.39
C GLN A 64 -9.40 -16.18 -21.42
N VAL A 65 -9.91 -15.76 -22.57
CA VAL A 65 -10.40 -16.65 -23.63
C VAL A 65 -9.35 -17.66 -24.09
N ASP A 66 -8.09 -17.25 -24.14
CA ASP A 66 -6.95 -18.10 -24.51
C ASP A 66 -6.50 -19.07 -23.38
N GLY A 67 -7.21 -19.08 -22.25
CA GLY A 67 -6.87 -19.87 -21.07
C GLY A 67 -5.82 -19.23 -20.16
N THR A 68 -5.25 -18.07 -20.52
CA THR A 68 -4.22 -17.38 -19.70
C THR A 68 -4.80 -16.95 -18.35
N PRO A 69 -4.16 -17.34 -17.23
CA PRO A 69 -4.59 -16.90 -15.91
C PRO A 69 -4.44 -15.39 -15.72
N ALA A 70 -5.46 -14.75 -15.12
CA ALA A 70 -5.44 -13.34 -14.77
C ALA A 70 -6.12 -13.08 -13.42
N ALA A 71 -6.04 -11.88 -12.92
CA ALA A 71 -6.70 -11.43 -11.70
C ALA A 71 -7.54 -10.17 -12.00
N LEU A 72 -8.86 -10.29 -11.85
CA LEU A 72 -9.78 -9.17 -11.93
C LEU A 72 -9.88 -8.48 -10.59
N LYS A 73 -9.59 -7.18 -10.54
CA LYS A 73 -9.64 -6.35 -9.34
C LYS A 73 -10.69 -5.27 -9.48
N LEU A 74 -11.60 -5.19 -8.51
CA LEU A 74 -12.55 -4.08 -8.37
C LEU A 74 -12.20 -3.32 -7.09
N PRO A 75 -11.58 -2.12 -7.18
CA PRO A 75 -11.25 -1.32 -6.01
C PRO A 75 -12.49 -0.63 -5.43
N VAL A 76 -12.46 -0.34 -4.12
CA VAL A 76 -13.43 0.55 -3.49
C VAL A 76 -13.36 1.92 -4.17
N PRO A 77 -14.50 2.50 -4.57
CA PRO A 77 -14.53 3.82 -5.19
C PRO A 77 -14.04 4.90 -4.23
N GLY A 78 -13.35 5.89 -4.78
CA GLY A 78 -12.83 7.00 -3.99
C GLY A 78 -12.08 8.03 -4.84
N ARG A 79 -11.59 9.07 -4.18
CA ARG A 79 -10.89 10.21 -4.80
C ARG A 79 -9.68 9.81 -5.67
N ARG A 80 -9.05 8.68 -5.35
CA ARG A 80 -7.87 8.15 -6.06
C ARG A 80 -8.23 7.07 -7.07
N ALA A 81 -9.49 7.06 -7.52
CA ALA A 81 -9.91 6.15 -8.58
C ALA A 81 -9.04 6.37 -9.83
N GLY A 82 -8.59 5.28 -10.44
CA GLY A 82 -7.71 5.34 -11.61
C GLY A 82 -6.21 5.55 -11.32
N HIS A 83 -5.81 6.05 -10.15
CA HIS A 83 -4.38 6.26 -9.84
C HIS A 83 -3.57 4.95 -9.90
N GLU A 84 -4.13 3.84 -9.40
CA GLU A 84 -3.47 2.54 -9.49
C GLU A 84 -3.26 2.12 -10.95
N ALA A 85 -4.28 2.27 -11.81
CA ALA A 85 -4.17 1.97 -13.23
C ALA A 85 -3.08 2.81 -13.92
N ALA A 86 -3.06 4.11 -13.65
CA ALA A 86 -2.07 5.03 -14.21
C ALA A 86 -0.64 4.68 -13.78
N ALA A 87 -0.42 4.33 -12.51
CA ALA A 87 0.88 3.92 -12.01
C ALA A 87 1.34 2.59 -12.62
N LEU A 88 0.45 1.59 -12.69
CA LEU A 88 0.77 0.30 -13.29
C LEU A 88 1.07 0.43 -14.80
N ALA A 89 0.37 1.34 -15.49
CA ALA A 89 0.66 1.66 -16.89
C ALA A 89 2.03 2.33 -17.04
N ALA A 90 2.39 3.29 -16.17
CA ALA A 90 3.68 3.95 -16.16
C ALA A 90 4.84 2.97 -15.92
N TRP A 91 4.71 2.07 -14.95
CA TRP A 91 5.71 1.02 -14.70
C TRP A 91 5.74 -0.07 -15.77
N ASN A 92 4.65 -0.26 -16.51
CA ASN A 92 4.53 -1.24 -17.59
C ASN A 92 5.10 -2.64 -17.24
N GLY A 93 4.82 -3.10 -16.02
CA GLY A 93 5.33 -4.36 -15.50
C GLY A 93 6.78 -4.33 -14.97
N TRP A 94 7.48 -3.19 -15.00
CA TRP A 94 8.83 -3.07 -14.46
C TRP A 94 8.77 -2.95 -12.93
N GLY A 95 9.11 -4.03 -12.23
CA GLY A 95 9.05 -4.09 -10.76
C GLY A 95 7.63 -4.24 -10.17
N ALA A 96 6.57 -4.08 -10.96
CA ALA A 96 5.18 -4.20 -10.53
C ALA A 96 4.42 -5.24 -11.37
N VAL A 97 3.26 -5.64 -10.84
CA VAL A 97 2.28 -6.45 -11.56
C VAL A 97 1.87 -5.74 -12.86
N ARG A 98 1.77 -6.51 -13.96
CA ARG A 98 1.38 -5.94 -15.25
C ARG A 98 -0.13 -5.68 -15.30
N LEU A 99 -0.49 -4.49 -15.73
CA LEU A 99 -1.87 -4.14 -16.11
C LEU A 99 -2.17 -4.71 -17.50
N LEU A 100 -3.20 -5.53 -17.63
CA LEU A 100 -3.64 -6.12 -18.90
C LEU A 100 -4.78 -5.29 -19.52
N ARG A 101 -5.76 -4.92 -18.69
CA ARG A 101 -6.90 -4.06 -19.09
C ARG A 101 -7.30 -3.16 -17.92
N ALA A 102 -7.90 -2.01 -18.22
CA ALA A 102 -8.53 -1.14 -17.24
C ALA A 102 -9.84 -0.60 -17.79
N ASP A 103 -10.82 -0.43 -16.91
CA ASP A 103 -12.06 0.27 -17.19
C ASP A 103 -12.16 1.50 -16.30
N ALA A 104 -12.08 2.69 -16.90
CA ALA A 104 -12.09 3.94 -16.18
C ALA A 104 -13.46 4.22 -15.49
N ALA A 105 -14.55 3.70 -16.02
CA ALA A 105 -15.90 3.95 -15.50
C ALA A 105 -16.15 3.22 -14.18
N SER A 106 -15.75 1.93 -14.08
CA SER A 106 -15.89 1.14 -12.86
C SER A 106 -14.64 1.12 -12.00
N GLY A 107 -13.50 1.59 -12.51
CA GLY A 107 -12.19 1.44 -11.87
C GLY A 107 -11.64 0.00 -11.90
N ALA A 108 -12.28 -0.91 -12.63
CA ALA A 108 -11.87 -2.32 -12.70
C ALA A 108 -10.54 -2.49 -13.43
N LEU A 109 -9.70 -3.38 -12.92
CA LEU A 109 -8.39 -3.72 -13.46
C LEU A 109 -8.30 -5.21 -13.74
N LEU A 110 -7.81 -5.59 -14.93
CA LEU A 110 -7.33 -6.94 -15.20
C LEU A 110 -5.80 -6.94 -15.10
N LEU A 111 -5.29 -7.79 -14.24
CA LEU A 111 -3.87 -7.87 -13.89
C LEU A 111 -3.31 -9.25 -14.25
N GLU A 112 -2.00 -9.34 -14.54
CA GLU A 112 -1.33 -10.63 -14.59
C GLU A 112 -1.54 -11.40 -13.28
N ARG A 113 -1.62 -12.73 -13.35
CA ARG A 113 -1.76 -13.58 -12.18
C ARG A 113 -0.42 -13.77 -11.50
N LEU A 114 -0.33 -13.43 -10.21
CA LEU A 114 0.82 -13.72 -9.36
C LEU A 114 0.48 -14.84 -8.36
N GLN A 115 1.52 -15.40 -7.72
CA GLN A 115 1.39 -16.42 -6.68
C GLN A 115 0.97 -15.77 -5.35
N SER A 116 -0.32 -15.60 -5.13
CA SER A 116 -0.87 -14.88 -3.97
C SER A 116 -0.48 -15.45 -2.60
N GLY A 117 -0.10 -16.72 -2.54
CA GLY A 117 0.39 -17.39 -1.32
C GLY A 117 1.86 -17.16 -1.01
N VAL A 118 2.65 -16.58 -1.92
CA VAL A 118 4.10 -16.40 -1.79
C VAL A 118 4.47 -14.94 -1.88
N SER A 119 4.74 -14.31 -0.73
CA SER A 119 5.20 -12.93 -0.65
C SER A 119 6.60 -12.85 -0.03
N LEU A 120 7.25 -11.69 -0.10
CA LEU A 120 8.55 -11.49 0.57
C LEU A 120 8.49 -11.75 2.08
N ARG A 121 7.32 -11.66 2.72
CA ARG A 121 7.17 -12.00 4.14
C ARG A 121 7.45 -13.47 4.46
N SER A 122 7.41 -14.37 3.48
CA SER A 122 7.75 -15.78 3.66
C SER A 122 9.26 -16.03 3.71
N LEU A 123 10.07 -15.04 3.34
CA LEU A 123 11.54 -15.14 3.39
C LEU A 123 12.10 -14.73 4.77
N PRO A 124 13.29 -15.24 5.13
CA PRO A 124 14.09 -14.66 6.22
C PRO A 124 14.26 -13.16 6.00
N GLU A 125 14.21 -12.37 7.08
CA GLU A 125 14.12 -10.92 7.02
C GLU A 125 15.23 -10.27 6.19
N ALA A 126 16.48 -10.66 6.39
CA ALA A 126 17.61 -10.09 5.66
C ALA A 126 17.47 -10.28 4.13
N LYS A 127 17.01 -11.45 3.70
CA LYS A 127 16.75 -11.75 2.29
C LYS A 127 15.54 -10.98 1.79
N ALA A 128 14.46 -10.92 2.58
CA ALA A 128 13.25 -10.16 2.24
C ALA A 128 13.54 -8.66 2.04
N LEU A 129 14.37 -8.06 2.89
CA LEU A 129 14.79 -6.66 2.75
C LEU A 129 15.63 -6.42 1.50
N LEU A 130 16.56 -7.32 1.17
CA LEU A 130 17.37 -7.22 -0.04
C LEU A 130 16.51 -7.27 -1.31
N GLU A 131 15.61 -8.25 -1.39
CA GLU A 131 14.68 -8.40 -2.53
C GLU A 131 13.69 -7.23 -2.63
N ALA A 132 13.21 -6.74 -1.47
CA ALA A 132 12.34 -5.57 -1.42
C ALA A 132 13.07 -4.31 -1.91
N ALA A 133 14.31 -4.08 -1.48
CA ALA A 133 15.14 -2.97 -1.95
C ALA A 133 15.34 -3.01 -3.47
N GLY A 134 15.69 -4.18 -4.01
CA GLY A 134 15.82 -4.37 -5.46
C GLY A 134 14.51 -4.16 -6.23
N THR A 135 13.37 -4.49 -5.62
CA THR A 135 12.05 -4.32 -6.24
C THR A 135 11.61 -2.86 -6.21
N VAL A 136 11.71 -2.18 -5.07
CA VAL A 136 11.27 -0.78 -4.93
C VAL A 136 12.10 0.16 -5.80
N ARG A 137 13.41 -0.09 -5.95
CA ARG A 137 14.30 0.70 -6.82
C ARG A 137 13.81 0.73 -8.28
N ARG A 138 13.20 -0.35 -8.77
CA ARG A 138 12.65 -0.42 -10.13
C ARG A 138 11.39 0.43 -10.30
N LEU A 139 10.68 0.73 -9.21
CA LEU A 139 9.46 1.52 -9.23
C LEU A 139 9.72 3.04 -9.23
N TRP A 140 10.92 3.47 -8.85
CA TRP A 140 11.27 4.89 -8.81
C TRP A 140 11.62 5.39 -10.21
N VAL A 141 10.59 5.76 -10.93
CA VAL A 141 10.67 6.34 -12.28
C VAL A 141 10.17 7.77 -12.25
N GLU A 142 10.56 8.55 -13.25
CA GLU A 142 9.99 9.86 -13.45
C GLU A 142 8.48 9.74 -13.75
N PRO A 143 7.61 10.53 -13.10
CA PRO A 143 6.19 10.46 -13.38
C PRO A 143 5.91 10.99 -14.79
N PRO A 144 4.94 10.40 -15.53
CA PRO A 144 4.50 10.96 -16.82
C PRO A 144 4.08 12.42 -16.70
N ALA A 145 4.22 13.22 -17.78
CA ALA A 145 3.93 14.66 -17.75
C ALA A 145 2.48 14.96 -17.31
N ASP A 146 1.51 14.20 -17.80
CA ASP A 146 0.08 14.40 -17.52
C ASP A 146 -0.43 13.38 -16.47
N HIS A 147 0.32 13.19 -15.38
CA HIS A 147 -0.04 12.22 -14.36
C HIS A 147 -1.15 12.72 -13.42
N PRO A 148 -2.06 11.85 -12.94
CA PRO A 148 -3.11 12.22 -12.01
C PRO A 148 -2.66 12.19 -10.53
N PHE A 149 -1.39 11.87 -10.25
CA PHE A 149 -0.91 11.62 -8.90
C PHE A 149 -0.79 12.89 -8.08
N GLU A 150 -1.20 12.83 -6.84
CA GLU A 150 -0.93 13.87 -5.85
C GLU A 150 0.55 13.89 -5.45
N THR A 151 0.98 14.99 -4.86
CA THR A 151 2.32 15.12 -4.26
C THR A 151 2.33 14.59 -2.83
N LEU A 152 3.53 14.35 -2.27
CA LEU A 152 3.66 14.01 -0.85
C LEU A 152 3.11 15.11 0.05
N ALA A 153 3.29 16.38 -0.31
CA ALA A 153 2.73 17.50 0.44
C ALA A 153 1.19 17.39 0.53
N GLY A 154 0.50 17.23 -0.61
CA GLY A 154 -0.95 17.07 -0.63
C GLY A 154 -1.42 15.82 0.08
N ARG A 155 -0.73 14.66 -0.10
CA ARG A 155 -1.05 13.40 0.57
C ARG A 155 -0.98 13.52 2.08
N THR A 156 0.10 14.09 2.59
CA THR A 156 0.37 14.17 4.03
C THR A 156 -0.36 15.31 4.73
N GLU A 157 -0.87 16.29 3.99
CA GLU A 157 -1.75 17.32 4.56
C GLU A 157 -3.08 16.75 5.04
N GLU A 158 -3.69 15.86 4.24
CA GLU A 158 -4.89 15.12 4.66
C GLU A 158 -4.65 14.24 5.90
N ASP A 159 -3.46 13.67 6.00
CA ASP A 159 -3.06 12.85 7.15
C ASP A 159 -3.01 13.69 8.44
N VAL A 160 -2.58 14.96 8.39
CA VAL A 160 -2.52 15.87 9.54
C VAL A 160 -3.91 16.20 10.11
N GLU A 161 -4.91 16.41 9.25
CA GLU A 161 -6.28 16.64 9.70
C GLU A 161 -6.81 15.43 10.50
N ALA A 162 -6.50 14.22 10.03
CA ALA A 162 -6.85 12.99 10.74
C ALA A 162 -6.11 12.85 12.09
N LEU A 163 -4.84 13.28 12.17
CA LEU A 163 -4.06 13.27 13.41
C LEU A 163 -4.65 14.18 14.50
N GLY A 164 -5.32 15.27 14.12
CA GLY A 164 -5.94 16.24 15.05
C GLY A 164 -7.17 15.72 15.78
N THR A 165 -7.82 14.67 15.27
CA THR A 165 -9.12 14.19 15.76
C THR A 165 -9.04 13.08 16.83
N VAL A 166 -7.86 12.49 17.09
CA VAL A 166 -7.71 11.33 17.97
C VAL A 166 -7.44 11.76 19.44
N GLY A 167 -8.50 11.92 20.25
CA GLY A 167 -8.50 12.57 21.53
C GLY A 167 -7.61 12.02 22.66
N ALA A 168 -7.65 10.73 23.03
CA ALA A 168 -7.03 10.24 24.26
C ALA A 168 -5.56 9.79 24.07
N LEU A 169 -5.22 9.18 22.93
CA LEU A 169 -3.86 8.76 22.60
C LEU A 169 -2.97 9.97 22.26
N THR A 170 -3.54 10.99 21.63
CA THR A 170 -2.83 12.22 21.28
C THR A 170 -2.34 13.00 22.50
N ARG A 171 -2.97 12.87 23.67
CA ARG A 171 -2.54 13.61 24.87
C ARG A 171 -1.24 13.05 25.46
N ALA A 172 -1.07 11.72 25.50
CA ALA A 172 0.17 11.09 25.95
C ALA A 172 1.28 11.14 24.87
N ALA A 173 0.92 11.09 23.60
CA ALA A 173 1.83 11.15 22.46
C ALA A 173 2.00 12.57 21.88
N GLY A 174 1.41 13.59 22.50
CA GLY A 174 1.37 14.98 22.01
C GLY A 174 2.70 15.52 21.50
N PRO A 175 3.81 15.41 22.27
CA PRO A 175 5.12 15.88 21.82
C PRO A 175 5.60 15.18 20.55
N LEU A 176 5.38 13.87 20.43
CA LEU A 176 5.80 13.09 19.28
C LEU A 176 4.95 13.40 18.02
N VAL A 177 3.65 13.65 18.21
CA VAL A 177 2.75 14.09 17.14
C VAL A 177 3.17 15.50 16.65
N ALA A 178 3.48 16.43 17.57
CA ALA A 178 3.96 17.76 17.20
C ALA A 178 5.28 17.69 16.41
N GLN A 179 6.22 16.86 16.86
CA GLN A 179 7.48 16.62 16.15
C GLN A 179 7.22 16.05 14.74
N ALA A 180 6.34 15.06 14.61
CA ALA A 180 6.01 14.47 13.30
C ALA A 180 5.39 15.50 12.35
N GLN A 181 4.55 16.39 12.86
CA GLN A 181 3.95 17.48 12.06
C GLN A 181 4.99 18.52 11.61
N GLU A 182 5.97 18.84 12.45
CA GLU A 182 7.07 19.72 12.10
C GLU A 182 7.96 19.10 11.02
N LEU A 183 8.41 17.85 11.25
CA LEU A 183 9.19 17.09 10.26
C LEU A 183 8.48 16.99 8.91
N ARG A 184 7.17 16.74 8.89
CA ARG A 184 6.40 16.72 7.64
C ARG A 184 6.54 18.03 6.87
N ARG A 185 6.40 19.18 7.56
CA ARG A 185 6.52 20.49 6.89
C ARG A 185 7.89 20.66 6.27
N ASP A 186 8.94 20.34 7.01
CA ASP A 186 10.32 20.48 6.56
C ASP A 186 10.64 19.52 5.40
N LEU A 187 10.22 18.26 5.52
CA LEU A 187 10.43 17.24 4.51
C LEU A 187 9.73 17.58 3.20
N THR A 188 8.50 18.09 3.25
CA THR A 188 7.73 18.43 2.05
C THR A 188 8.18 19.75 1.42
N ALA A 189 8.70 20.69 2.20
CA ALA A 189 9.19 21.97 1.69
C ALA A 189 10.55 21.86 1.01
N ALA A 190 11.43 20.96 1.47
CA ALA A 190 12.83 20.87 1.07
C ALA A 190 13.14 19.76 0.04
N SER A 191 12.14 19.01 -0.44
CA SER A 191 12.40 17.91 -1.38
C SER A 191 12.45 18.38 -2.83
N GLU A 192 13.57 18.13 -3.49
CA GLU A 192 13.75 18.30 -4.94
C GLU A 192 13.43 17.02 -5.74
N GLU A 193 13.40 15.85 -5.07
CA GLU A 193 13.10 14.58 -5.72
C GLU A 193 11.63 14.47 -6.11
N ARG A 194 11.38 14.03 -7.34
CA ARG A 194 10.04 13.86 -7.91
C ARG A 194 9.92 12.53 -8.63
N PHE A 195 9.89 11.44 -7.87
CA PHE A 195 9.68 10.10 -8.40
C PHE A 195 8.23 9.67 -8.25
N LEU A 196 7.75 8.85 -9.18
CA LEU A 196 6.55 8.07 -8.98
C LEU A 196 6.86 6.98 -7.95
N LEU A 197 6.19 7.05 -6.81
CA LEU A 197 6.36 6.14 -5.69
C LEU A 197 5.20 5.15 -5.63
N HIS A 198 5.48 3.97 -5.05
CA HIS A 198 4.44 3.00 -4.74
C HIS A 198 3.47 3.52 -3.65
N GLY A 199 3.95 4.32 -2.71
CA GLY A 199 3.19 4.99 -1.65
C GLY A 199 2.72 4.09 -0.50
N ALA A 200 2.65 2.78 -0.73
CA ALA A 200 2.25 1.78 0.27
C ALA A 200 3.10 0.51 0.18
N PHE A 201 4.40 0.66 -0.12
CA PHE A 201 5.32 -0.44 -0.34
C PHE A 201 5.64 -1.20 0.96
N ARG A 202 5.52 -2.53 0.92
CA ARG A 202 5.87 -3.43 2.04
C ARG A 202 6.06 -4.86 1.52
N GLN A 203 6.76 -5.70 2.27
CA GLN A 203 7.07 -7.09 1.89
C GLN A 203 5.83 -7.91 1.57
N GLY A 204 4.71 -7.71 2.27
CA GLY A 204 3.44 -8.39 2.00
C GLY A 204 2.73 -7.95 0.71
N LYS A 205 3.21 -6.87 0.06
CA LYS A 205 2.75 -6.40 -1.24
C LYS A 205 3.74 -6.69 -2.38
N VAL A 206 4.69 -7.57 -2.15
CA VAL A 206 5.62 -8.05 -3.17
C VAL A 206 5.46 -9.55 -3.26
N LEU A 207 4.89 -10.02 -4.36
CA LEU A 207 4.53 -11.42 -4.60
C LEU A 207 5.45 -12.06 -5.62
N ALA A 208 5.59 -13.38 -5.53
CA ALA A 208 6.28 -14.18 -6.54
C ALA A 208 5.48 -14.17 -7.85
N GLY A 209 6.19 -14.03 -8.96
CA GLY A 209 5.63 -14.06 -10.32
C GLY A 209 6.42 -14.99 -11.23
N GLU A 210 5.83 -15.34 -12.38
CA GLU A 210 6.49 -16.17 -13.40
C GLU A 210 7.46 -15.34 -14.25
N ARG A 211 7.06 -14.10 -14.59
CA ARG A 211 7.84 -13.19 -15.43
C ARG A 211 9.07 -12.61 -14.72
N ALA A 212 8.96 -12.38 -13.42
CA ALA A 212 10.05 -11.94 -12.56
C ALA A 212 9.87 -12.53 -11.16
N PRO A 213 10.97 -12.78 -10.42
CA PRO A 213 10.89 -13.42 -9.11
C PRO A 213 9.97 -12.69 -8.12
N TRP A 214 10.01 -11.35 -8.15
CA TRP A 214 9.26 -10.50 -7.24
C TRP A 214 8.66 -9.31 -7.96
N LEU A 215 7.35 -9.09 -7.73
CA LEU A 215 6.56 -8.02 -8.36
C LEU A 215 5.67 -7.36 -7.30
N ALA A 216 5.69 -6.02 -7.28
CA ALA A 216 4.87 -5.23 -6.37
C ALA A 216 3.40 -5.18 -6.84
N ILE A 217 2.47 -5.14 -5.89
CA ILE A 217 1.02 -5.08 -6.11
C ILE A 217 0.36 -3.98 -5.28
N GLY A 218 -0.79 -3.51 -5.72
CA GLY A 218 -1.69 -2.64 -4.95
C GLY A 218 -1.03 -1.34 -4.53
N PRO A 219 -0.46 -0.56 -5.43
CA PRO A 219 0.10 0.75 -5.12
C PRO A 219 -0.99 1.72 -4.62
N SER A 220 -0.56 2.70 -3.85
CA SER A 220 -1.26 3.94 -3.54
C SER A 220 -0.37 5.08 -4.02
N PRO A 221 -0.26 5.28 -5.35
CA PRO A 221 0.82 6.06 -5.94
C PRO A 221 0.78 7.52 -5.51
N VAL A 222 1.97 8.10 -5.40
CA VAL A 222 2.20 9.48 -5.03
C VAL A 222 3.51 9.94 -5.67
N VAL A 223 3.65 11.24 -5.95
CA VAL A 223 4.90 11.82 -6.46
C VAL A 223 5.68 12.46 -5.31
N GLY A 224 6.94 12.10 -5.18
CA GLY A 224 7.82 12.64 -4.15
C GLY A 224 9.16 11.95 -4.05
N GLU A 225 9.76 12.00 -2.86
CA GLU A 225 11.09 11.48 -2.61
C GLU A 225 11.11 10.00 -2.20
N ARG A 226 12.14 9.31 -2.61
CA ARG A 226 12.35 7.86 -2.41
C ARG A 226 12.33 7.44 -0.94
N ALA A 227 12.79 8.31 -0.06
CA ALA A 227 12.80 8.09 1.39
C ALA A 227 11.40 7.75 1.94
N TYR A 228 10.33 8.32 1.37
CA TYR A 228 8.97 8.03 1.78
C TYR A 228 8.56 6.57 1.56
N ASP A 229 8.88 5.98 0.41
CA ASP A 229 8.61 4.55 0.17
C ASP A 229 9.44 3.65 1.08
N LEU A 230 10.73 4.01 1.27
CA LEU A 230 11.63 3.25 2.14
C LEU A 230 11.21 3.30 3.61
N ALA A 231 10.65 4.41 4.08
CA ALA A 231 10.13 4.53 5.44
C ALA A 231 9.08 3.45 5.76
N ALA A 232 8.20 3.12 4.78
CA ALA A 232 7.25 2.03 4.93
C ALA A 232 7.94 0.66 5.04
N LEU A 233 9.06 0.46 4.36
CA LEU A 233 9.84 -0.77 4.43
C LEU A 233 10.62 -0.87 5.75
N VAL A 234 11.12 0.25 6.29
CA VAL A 234 11.71 0.30 7.64
C VAL A 234 10.69 -0.13 8.70
N LEU A 235 9.45 0.32 8.57
CA LEU A 235 8.33 -0.04 9.46
C LEU A 235 7.82 -1.48 9.29
N ASP A 236 8.12 -2.12 8.17
CA ASP A 236 7.60 -3.47 7.93
C ASP A 236 8.16 -4.45 8.98
N ARG A 237 7.31 -5.33 9.52
CA ARG A 237 7.63 -6.25 10.63
C ARG A 237 8.16 -5.53 11.88
N PHE A 238 7.68 -4.33 12.17
CA PHE A 238 8.11 -3.59 13.37
C PHE A 238 7.84 -4.38 14.65
N GLU A 239 6.81 -5.22 14.67
CA GLU A 239 6.49 -6.09 15.80
C GLU A 239 7.65 -7.03 16.16
N ASP A 240 8.32 -7.59 15.15
CA ASP A 240 9.49 -8.47 15.34
C ASP A 240 10.67 -7.70 15.92
N LEU A 241 10.78 -6.40 15.60
CA LEU A 241 11.83 -5.52 16.14
C LEU A 241 11.55 -5.13 17.58
N VAL A 242 10.30 -4.76 17.89
CA VAL A 242 9.89 -4.34 19.24
C VAL A 242 10.05 -5.47 20.24
N ALA A 243 9.77 -6.72 19.84
CA ALA A 243 9.92 -7.91 20.70
C ALA A 243 11.37 -8.26 21.01
N GLY A 244 12.36 -7.70 20.29
CA GLY A 244 13.78 -8.05 20.42
C GLY A 244 14.54 -7.17 21.41
N SER A 245 15.53 -7.76 22.12
CA SER A 245 16.50 -6.97 22.89
C SER A 245 17.33 -6.08 21.95
N GLY A 246 17.49 -4.78 22.29
CA GLY A 246 18.22 -3.82 21.47
C GLY A 246 17.45 -3.33 20.25
N ALA A 247 16.13 -3.27 20.33
CA ALA A 247 15.20 -2.83 19.31
C ALA A 247 15.61 -1.48 18.67
N ALA A 248 15.86 -0.44 19.46
CA ALA A 248 16.29 0.87 18.97
C ALA A 248 17.57 0.81 18.12
N ALA A 249 18.56 0.01 18.51
CA ALA A 249 19.77 -0.17 17.73
C ALA A 249 19.50 -0.96 16.42
N ALA A 250 18.59 -1.92 16.45
CA ALA A 250 18.17 -2.68 15.26
C ALA A 250 17.45 -1.78 14.24
N VAL A 251 16.57 -0.89 14.70
CA VAL A 251 15.87 0.09 13.86
C VAL A 251 16.89 1.03 13.20
N ARG A 252 17.80 1.64 13.97
CA ARG A 252 18.82 2.53 13.41
C ARG A 252 19.73 1.81 12.40
N ARG A 253 20.10 0.56 12.65
CA ARG A 253 20.86 -0.25 11.67
C ARG A 253 20.06 -0.53 10.40
N ARG A 254 18.74 -0.78 10.51
CA ARG A 254 17.87 -1.01 9.35
C ARG A 254 17.77 0.27 8.50
N VAL A 255 17.56 1.44 9.13
CA VAL A 255 17.58 2.74 8.44
C VAL A 255 18.90 2.93 7.70
N GLY A 256 20.04 2.79 8.40
CA GLY A 256 21.37 2.96 7.79
C GLY A 256 21.58 2.02 6.60
N LYS A 257 21.28 0.72 6.76
CA LYS A 257 21.48 -0.25 5.67
C LYS A 257 20.62 0.05 4.44
N LEU A 258 19.37 0.45 4.61
CA LEU A 258 18.49 0.79 3.49
C LEU A 258 18.91 2.11 2.83
N ALA A 259 19.29 3.12 3.61
CA ALA A 259 19.81 4.38 3.11
C ALA A 259 21.08 4.17 2.27
N ASP A 260 22.06 3.44 2.82
CA ASP A 260 23.34 3.17 2.14
C ASP A 260 23.15 2.31 0.85
N SER A 261 22.27 1.27 0.91
CA SER A 261 22.08 0.36 -0.24
C SER A 261 21.32 0.98 -1.40
N LEU A 262 20.54 2.03 -1.16
CA LEU A 262 19.68 2.67 -2.16
C LEU A 262 20.05 4.15 -2.41
N GLU A 263 21.17 4.60 -1.84
CA GLU A 263 21.70 5.96 -2.01
C GLU A 263 20.65 7.02 -1.70
N VAL A 264 19.99 6.86 -0.54
CA VAL A 264 18.99 7.79 0.00
C VAL A 264 19.57 8.45 1.25
N ASP A 265 19.30 9.73 1.45
CA ASP A 265 19.73 10.46 2.64
C ASP A 265 19.20 9.79 3.90
N ARG A 266 20.10 9.49 4.86
CA ARG A 266 19.80 8.75 6.08
C ARG A 266 18.91 9.52 7.02
N ASP A 267 19.13 10.82 7.15
CA ASP A 267 18.33 11.67 8.06
C ASP A 267 16.92 11.83 7.50
N ARG A 268 16.76 12.05 6.19
CA ARG A 268 15.45 12.10 5.55
C ARG A 268 14.70 10.76 5.68
N LEU A 269 15.40 9.64 5.52
CA LEU A 269 14.77 8.32 5.71
C LEU A 269 14.33 8.11 7.16
N ARG A 270 15.14 8.49 8.14
CA ARG A 270 14.78 8.46 9.57
C ARG A 270 13.55 9.31 9.83
N ASP A 271 13.53 10.53 9.36
CA ASP A 271 12.48 11.52 9.63
C ASP A 271 11.15 11.11 8.98
N TRP A 272 11.17 10.62 7.73
CA TRP A 272 9.99 10.01 7.13
C TRP A 272 9.53 8.75 7.86
N THR A 273 10.45 7.97 8.40
CA THR A 273 10.10 6.78 9.18
C THR A 273 9.40 7.16 10.49
N LEU A 274 9.90 8.20 11.19
CA LEU A 274 9.25 8.74 12.37
C LEU A 274 7.85 9.25 12.04
N TYR A 275 7.72 10.12 11.03
CA TYR A 275 6.43 10.64 10.59
C TYR A 275 5.43 9.51 10.30
N ARG A 276 5.82 8.52 9.49
CA ARG A 276 4.93 7.40 9.12
C ARG A 276 4.60 6.48 10.28
N ALA A 277 5.51 6.31 11.23
CA ALA A 277 5.25 5.53 12.44
C ALA A 277 4.19 6.21 13.33
N VAL A 278 4.30 7.52 13.50
CA VAL A 278 3.33 8.33 14.26
C VAL A 278 1.97 8.32 13.56
N ASP A 279 1.92 8.61 12.25
CA ASP A 279 0.67 8.57 11.47
C ASP A 279 -0.02 7.20 11.57
N ALA A 280 0.74 6.12 11.35
CA ALA A 280 0.19 4.77 11.47
C ALA A 280 -0.28 4.46 12.90
N GLY A 281 0.48 4.86 13.92
CA GLY A 281 0.13 4.64 15.33
C GLY A 281 -1.18 5.31 15.72
N VAL A 282 -1.35 6.56 15.31
CA VAL A 282 -2.57 7.33 15.55
C VAL A 282 -3.78 6.71 14.82
N ARG A 283 -3.59 6.29 13.56
CA ARG A 283 -4.66 5.65 12.77
C ARG A 283 -5.10 4.31 13.34
N GLU A 284 -4.16 3.45 13.76
CA GLU A 284 -4.51 2.16 14.40
C GLU A 284 -5.30 2.38 15.68
N ALA A 285 -4.89 3.35 16.49
CA ALA A 285 -5.63 3.71 17.70
C ALA A 285 -7.04 4.24 17.40
N ALA A 286 -7.20 5.03 16.34
CA ALA A 286 -8.49 5.59 15.91
C ALA A 286 -9.50 4.49 15.49
N VAL A 287 -9.00 3.40 14.91
CA VAL A 287 -9.85 2.25 14.54
C VAL A 287 -10.00 1.21 15.65
N GLY A 288 -9.51 1.52 16.87
CA GLY A 288 -9.67 0.68 18.06
C GLY A 288 -8.52 -0.28 18.34
N ASP A 289 -7.51 -0.38 17.49
CA ASP A 289 -6.29 -1.18 17.76
C ASP A 289 -5.26 -0.36 18.54
N ARG A 290 -5.62 -0.09 19.81
CA ARG A 290 -4.81 0.74 20.71
C ARG A 290 -3.43 0.15 20.97
N GLN A 291 -3.36 -1.17 21.16
CA GLN A 291 -2.09 -1.85 21.45
C GLN A 291 -1.10 -1.70 20.29
N ARG A 292 -1.56 -1.91 19.05
CA ARG A 292 -0.74 -1.71 17.86
C ARG A 292 -0.34 -0.26 17.68
N GLY A 293 -1.25 0.67 17.97
CA GLY A 293 -0.97 2.11 17.96
C GLY A 293 0.15 2.50 18.93
N GLU A 294 0.10 2.03 20.18
CA GLU A 294 1.12 2.29 21.20
C GLU A 294 2.49 1.74 20.79
N LEU A 295 2.56 0.52 20.24
CA LEU A 295 3.81 -0.06 19.75
C LEU A 295 4.44 0.74 18.60
N LEU A 296 3.64 1.30 17.71
CA LEU A 296 4.12 2.17 16.61
C LEU A 296 4.66 3.49 17.14
N LEU A 297 4.03 4.09 18.14
CA LEU A 297 4.51 5.29 18.80
C LEU A 297 5.81 5.04 19.59
N GLU A 298 5.93 3.90 20.26
CA GLU A 298 7.17 3.46 20.91
C GLU A 298 8.29 3.29 19.88
N PHE A 299 8.00 2.63 18.74
CA PHE A 299 8.95 2.52 17.63
C PHE A 299 9.42 3.90 17.15
N ALA A 300 8.51 4.86 16.97
CA ALA A 300 8.85 6.21 16.54
C ALA A 300 9.81 6.91 17.54
N ALA A 301 9.63 6.68 18.83
CA ALA A 301 10.49 7.28 19.88
C ALA A 301 11.95 6.74 19.87
N TRP A 302 12.27 5.70 19.11
CA TRP A 302 13.63 5.16 18.95
C TRP A 302 14.42 5.78 17.79
N LEU A 303 13.77 6.57 16.95
CA LEU A 303 14.34 7.21 15.76
C LEU A 303 14.93 8.59 16.10
#